data_18b47d942a10ffce4452198c20308bf6
#
_entry.id   18b47d942a10ffce4452198c20308bf6
#
_cell.length_a   1.000
_cell.length_b   1.000
_cell.length_c   1.000
_cell.angle_alpha   90.00
_cell.angle_beta   90.00
_cell.angle_gamma   90.00
#
_symmetry.space_group_name_H-M   'P 1'
#
loop_
_entity.id
_entity.type
_entity.pdbx_description
1 polymer ?
#
loop_
_entity_poly.entity_id
_entity_poly.type
_entity_poly.pdbx_seq_one_letter_code
_entity_poly.pdbx_strand_id
1 'polypeptide(L)'
;MTLKTMKRYVSICFCMATLLLALASCASKKAAVGEGTTSHHATNSEQYAKAHFAAKVFDNQVYTQNIVGNMSFNLKMGSKDITVPGSVHMRKDKVIRLQLFIPLLGTEVGRLEFTPTYVLVVDRLHKEYIKADYNQVDFLQRNGITFYSLQALFWNQLFMPGKQEVKNTDLKHFVVSDVEASQRSLSFDNGNMSFQWKADDVTGRIASALVSYKSAQHGQSDLNWKYGAFKAVGVKQFPAQQSFTFTTTATKNKQTMQVNIKMSEVKTTDKWDTETTLSSKYKKVEAEDVLGRLLQM
;
A
#
# COMPACT_ATOMS: atom_id res chain seq x y z
N MET A 1 -28.28 3.53 22.01
CA MET A 1 -27.59 3.28 20.73
C MET A 1 -27.25 1.80 20.69
N THR A 2 -27.90 1.02 19.84
CA THR A 2 -28.04 -0.43 19.97
C THR A 2 -26.83 -1.21 19.48
N LEU A 3 -26.54 -2.35 20.13
CA LEU A 3 -25.48 -3.35 19.84
C LEU A 3 -25.36 -3.72 18.35
N LYS A 4 -26.40 -3.50 17.54
CA LYS A 4 -26.46 -3.71 16.09
C LYS A 4 -25.66 -2.68 15.27
N THR A 5 -25.53 -1.45 15.79
CA THR A 5 -24.77 -0.38 15.10
C THR A 5 -23.26 -0.54 15.35
N MET A 6 -22.86 -1.04 16.49
CA MET A 6 -21.47 -1.33 16.86
C MET A 6 -20.87 -2.47 16.01
N LYS A 7 -21.66 -3.52 15.75
CA LYS A 7 -21.25 -4.63 14.83
C LYS A 7 -21.00 -4.19 13.40
N ARG A 8 -21.60 -3.09 12.94
CA ARG A 8 -21.41 -2.55 11.58
C ARG A 8 -20.06 -1.85 11.40
N TYR A 9 -19.54 -1.17 12.44
CA TYR A 9 -18.29 -0.43 12.38
C TYR A 9 -17.06 -1.32 12.64
N VAL A 10 -17.19 -2.33 13.48
CA VAL A 10 -16.23 -3.41 13.72
C VAL A 10 -15.90 -4.15 12.41
N SER A 11 -16.90 -4.37 11.55
CA SER A 11 -16.70 -5.02 10.24
C SER A 11 -15.83 -4.20 9.27
N ILE A 12 -15.80 -2.88 9.40
CA ILE A 12 -15.12 -1.95 8.47
C ILE A 12 -13.64 -1.81 8.82
N CYS A 13 -13.31 -1.80 10.10
CA CYS A 13 -11.93 -1.75 10.57
C CYS A 13 -11.24 -3.10 10.49
N PHE A 14 -12.00 -4.16 10.65
CA PHE A 14 -11.58 -5.53 10.35
C PHE A 14 -11.18 -5.67 8.87
N CYS A 15 -11.74 -4.91 7.94
CA CYS A 15 -11.29 -4.93 6.54
C CYS A 15 -9.87 -4.39 6.32
N MET A 16 -9.29 -3.54 7.18
CA MET A 16 -7.86 -3.20 7.06
C MET A 16 -6.95 -4.15 7.84
N ALA A 17 -7.40 -4.68 8.95
CA ALA A 17 -6.72 -5.76 9.69
C ALA A 17 -7.16 -7.15 9.14
N THR A 18 -8.39 -7.31 8.63
CA THR A 18 -8.93 -8.55 8.02
C THR A 18 -8.80 -8.61 6.51
N LEU A 19 -8.35 -7.56 5.83
CA LEU A 19 -7.67 -7.78 4.55
C LEU A 19 -6.49 -8.73 4.75
N LEU A 20 -6.10 -8.89 5.97
CA LEU A 20 -5.09 -9.80 6.47
C LEU A 20 -5.64 -11.18 6.93
N LEU A 21 -6.93 -11.36 7.24
CA LEU A 21 -7.42 -12.54 7.98
C LEU A 21 -8.47 -13.43 7.30
N ALA A 22 -9.06 -13.05 6.17
CA ALA A 22 -10.30 -13.70 5.70
C ALA A 22 -10.18 -14.59 4.46
N LEU A 23 -9.07 -15.31 4.22
CA LEU A 23 -8.97 -16.22 3.07
C LEU A 23 -8.30 -17.56 3.41
N ALA A 24 -8.93 -18.33 4.25
CA ALA A 24 -8.62 -19.74 4.41
C ALA A 24 -9.72 -20.60 3.75
N SER A 25 -9.52 -21.05 2.52
CA SER A 25 -9.98 -22.38 2.09
C SER A 25 -9.44 -22.74 0.71
N CYS A 26 -8.89 -23.93 0.63
CA CYS A 26 -8.31 -24.58 -0.54
C CYS A 26 -9.36 -25.21 -1.45
N ALA A 27 -9.08 -25.28 -2.75
CA ALA A 27 -9.13 -26.56 -3.48
C ALA A 27 -8.56 -26.42 -4.90
N SER A 28 -7.62 -27.28 -5.21
CA SER A 28 -7.06 -27.49 -6.54
C SER A 28 -8.07 -28.11 -7.48
N LYS A 29 -8.26 -27.55 -8.68
CA LYS A 29 -8.70 -28.33 -9.85
C LYS A 29 -7.98 -27.84 -11.11
N LYS A 30 -7.34 -28.79 -11.78
CA LYS A 30 -6.77 -28.67 -13.12
C LYS A 30 -7.86 -28.22 -14.09
N ALA A 31 -7.59 -27.21 -14.89
CA ALA A 31 -8.37 -26.87 -16.06
C ALA A 31 -7.58 -27.17 -17.31
N ALA A 32 -8.27 -27.78 -18.26
CA ALA A 32 -7.77 -28.28 -19.52
C ALA A 32 -7.33 -27.17 -20.47
N VAL A 33 -6.37 -27.55 -21.30
CA VAL A 33 -5.84 -26.79 -22.45
C VAL A 33 -6.96 -26.60 -23.48
N GLY A 34 -7.20 -25.35 -23.87
CA GLY A 34 -7.93 -24.98 -25.08
C GLY A 34 -7.03 -24.08 -25.91
N GLU A 35 -6.52 -24.61 -27.01
CA GLU A 35 -5.78 -23.87 -28.02
C GLU A 35 -6.69 -22.83 -28.68
N GLY A 36 -6.15 -21.63 -28.81
CA GLY A 36 -6.70 -20.55 -29.62
C GLY A 36 -5.60 -19.56 -29.92
N THR A 37 -4.73 -19.92 -30.84
CA THR A 37 -3.57 -19.15 -31.28
C THR A 37 -4.00 -18.01 -32.18
N THR A 38 -3.74 -16.76 -31.75
CA THR A 38 -3.28 -15.72 -32.64
C THR A 38 -2.11 -15.01 -31.96
N SER A 39 -0.92 -15.60 -32.11
CA SER A 39 0.34 -14.98 -31.77
C SER A 39 0.62 -13.86 -32.76
N HIS A 40 0.31 -12.62 -32.39
CA HIS A 40 1.00 -11.48 -32.98
C HIS A 40 2.47 -11.59 -32.56
N HIS A 41 3.32 -12.03 -33.47
CA HIS A 41 4.78 -11.91 -33.31
C HIS A 41 5.09 -10.41 -33.20
N ALA A 42 5.25 -9.93 -31.95
CA ALA A 42 5.84 -8.63 -31.74
C ALA A 42 7.19 -8.62 -32.46
N THR A 43 7.38 -7.63 -33.32
CA THR A 43 8.68 -7.48 -34.02
C THR A 43 9.78 -7.30 -32.97
N ASN A 44 10.99 -7.71 -33.25
CA ASN A 44 12.13 -7.53 -32.34
C ASN A 44 12.20 -6.09 -31.81
N SER A 45 11.90 -5.09 -32.66
CA SER A 45 11.85 -3.66 -32.27
C SER A 45 10.81 -3.34 -31.19
N GLU A 46 9.65 -3.95 -31.24
CA GLU A 46 8.59 -3.74 -30.22
C GLU A 46 8.96 -4.39 -28.88
N GLN A 47 9.52 -5.59 -28.90
CA GLN A 47 10.01 -6.25 -27.70
C GLN A 47 11.13 -5.43 -27.03
N TYR A 48 12.06 -4.87 -27.83
CA TYR A 48 13.09 -3.96 -27.33
C TYR A 48 12.49 -2.70 -26.71
N ALA A 49 11.48 -2.09 -27.33
CA ALA A 49 10.82 -0.90 -26.82
C ALA A 49 10.14 -1.18 -25.48
N LYS A 50 9.44 -2.32 -25.34
CA LYS A 50 8.79 -2.75 -24.11
C LYS A 50 9.80 -3.04 -22.99
N ALA A 51 10.89 -3.74 -23.30
CA ALA A 51 11.95 -4.02 -22.33
C ALA A 51 12.66 -2.72 -21.88
N HIS A 52 12.95 -1.82 -22.81
CA HIS A 52 13.53 -0.52 -22.51
C HIS A 52 12.62 0.33 -21.63
N PHE A 53 11.31 0.30 -21.88
CA PHE A 53 10.34 1.00 -21.02
C PHE A 53 10.31 0.43 -19.59
N ALA A 54 10.29 -0.90 -19.43
CA ALA A 54 10.34 -1.53 -18.12
C ALA A 54 11.63 -1.15 -17.36
N ALA A 55 12.77 -1.12 -18.03
CA ALA A 55 14.03 -0.65 -17.46
C ALA A 55 13.96 0.83 -17.06
N LYS A 56 13.39 1.69 -17.90
CA LYS A 56 13.17 3.11 -17.59
C LYS A 56 12.33 3.30 -16.33
N VAL A 57 11.23 2.56 -16.17
CA VAL A 57 10.39 2.61 -14.96
C VAL A 57 11.18 2.15 -13.74
N PHE A 58 11.91 1.05 -13.86
CA PHE A 58 12.76 0.53 -12.80
C PHE A 58 13.84 1.54 -12.37
N ASP A 59 14.49 2.21 -13.30
CA ASP A 59 15.56 3.17 -13.06
C ASP A 59 15.07 4.47 -12.37
N ASN A 60 13.75 4.72 -12.34
CA ASN A 60 13.19 5.86 -11.60
C ASN A 60 13.22 5.68 -10.07
N GLN A 61 13.66 4.55 -9.56
CA GLN A 61 13.77 4.30 -8.12
C GLN A 61 14.59 5.36 -7.40
N VAL A 62 14.07 5.83 -6.27
CA VAL A 62 14.79 6.71 -5.37
C VAL A 62 15.81 5.88 -4.58
N TYR A 63 17.08 6.29 -4.60
CA TYR A 63 18.18 5.55 -3.96
C TYR A 63 18.36 5.85 -2.48
N THR A 64 17.77 6.94 -1.98
CA THR A 64 17.90 7.29 -0.57
C THR A 64 17.34 6.23 0.34
N GLN A 65 17.97 6.04 1.48
CA GLN A 65 17.50 5.14 2.54
C GLN A 65 16.40 5.77 3.39
N ASN A 66 16.31 7.10 3.42
CA ASN A 66 15.38 7.82 4.29
C ASN A 66 14.52 8.78 3.49
N ILE A 67 13.23 8.82 3.83
CA ILE A 67 12.29 9.86 3.42
C ILE A 67 11.59 10.35 4.68
N VAL A 68 11.69 11.65 4.92
CA VAL A 68 11.10 12.32 6.07
C VAL A 68 10.42 13.62 5.63
N GLY A 69 9.29 13.94 6.22
CA GLY A 69 8.62 15.22 5.96
C GLY A 69 7.35 15.42 6.75
N ASN A 70 6.95 16.67 6.88
CA ASN A 70 5.64 17.00 7.40
C ASN A 70 4.56 16.71 6.36
N MET A 71 3.38 16.29 6.81
CA MET A 71 2.27 15.94 5.94
C MET A 71 0.94 16.50 6.43
N SER A 72 0.00 16.66 5.51
CA SER A 72 -1.42 16.61 5.78
C SER A 72 -1.90 15.19 5.50
N PHE A 73 -2.54 14.57 6.47
CA PHE A 73 -3.15 13.25 6.39
C PHE A 73 -4.66 13.41 6.36
N ASN A 74 -5.32 12.88 5.32
CA ASN A 74 -6.77 12.90 5.20
C ASN A 74 -7.28 11.47 5.04
N LEU A 75 -8.30 11.12 5.83
CA LEU A 75 -9.00 9.83 5.77
C LEU A 75 -10.47 10.08 5.45
N LYS A 76 -10.97 9.42 4.39
CA LYS A 76 -12.40 9.38 4.03
C LYS A 76 -12.91 7.96 4.12
N MET A 77 -13.99 7.77 4.88
CA MET A 77 -14.66 6.48 5.02
C MET A 77 -16.13 6.68 5.39
N GLY A 78 -17.03 6.22 4.52
CA GLY A 78 -18.47 6.49 4.67
C GLY A 78 -18.76 8.00 4.68
N SER A 79 -19.42 8.48 5.73
CA SER A 79 -19.72 9.91 5.91
C SER A 79 -18.59 10.71 6.58
N LYS A 80 -17.49 10.04 6.96
CA LYS A 80 -16.39 10.70 7.67
C LYS A 80 -15.33 11.19 6.69
N ASP A 81 -14.88 12.42 6.93
CA ASP A 81 -13.78 13.08 6.22
C ASP A 81 -12.92 13.81 7.27
N ILE A 82 -11.81 13.19 7.65
CA ILE A 82 -10.95 13.66 8.74
C ILE A 82 -9.62 14.09 8.16
N THR A 83 -9.21 15.33 8.42
CA THR A 83 -7.90 15.85 8.02
C THR A 83 -7.13 16.30 9.25
N VAL A 84 -5.91 15.81 9.41
CA VAL A 84 -5.01 16.15 10.51
C VAL A 84 -3.59 16.41 9.99
N PRO A 85 -2.82 17.31 10.64
CA PRO A 85 -1.41 17.43 10.39
C PRO A 85 -0.67 16.19 10.90
N GLY A 86 0.50 15.92 10.32
CA GLY A 86 1.31 14.79 10.72
C GLY A 86 2.72 14.86 10.15
N SER A 87 3.47 13.78 10.35
CA SER A 87 4.77 13.56 9.72
C SER A 87 4.91 12.15 9.18
N VAL A 88 5.68 12.04 8.11
CA VAL A 88 6.12 10.77 7.52
C VAL A 88 7.60 10.58 7.87
N HIS A 89 7.94 9.41 8.39
CA HIS A 89 9.30 8.98 8.61
C HIS A 89 9.46 7.57 8.04
N MET A 90 10.27 7.43 7.02
CA MET A 90 10.45 6.13 6.37
C MET A 90 11.94 5.84 6.22
N ARG A 91 12.35 4.63 6.60
CA ARG A 91 13.69 4.08 6.36
C ARG A 91 13.55 2.73 5.67
N LYS A 92 14.18 2.60 4.49
CA LYS A 92 14.17 1.34 3.72
C LYS A 92 14.57 0.17 4.59
N ASP A 93 13.85 -0.93 4.43
CA ASP A 93 14.06 -2.23 5.09
C ASP A 93 13.94 -2.19 6.61
N LYS A 94 13.42 -1.07 7.17
CA LYS A 94 13.29 -0.89 8.61
C LYS A 94 11.86 -0.51 9.01
N VAL A 95 11.37 0.63 8.54
CA VAL A 95 10.11 1.18 9.06
C VAL A 95 9.48 2.19 8.12
N ILE A 96 8.17 2.17 8.05
CA ILE A 96 7.32 3.24 7.53
C ILE A 96 6.47 3.72 8.70
N ARG A 97 6.62 4.99 9.10
CA ARG A 97 5.94 5.59 10.24
C ARG A 97 5.17 6.81 9.82
N LEU A 98 3.88 6.84 10.15
CA LEU A 98 3.00 7.99 10.02
C LEU A 98 2.60 8.44 11.43
N GLN A 99 2.93 9.69 11.79
CA GLN A 99 2.56 10.29 13.07
C GLN A 99 1.48 11.33 12.82
N LEU A 100 0.42 11.31 13.60
CA LEU A 100 -0.73 12.21 13.49
C LEU A 100 -0.74 13.16 14.69
N PHE A 101 -0.99 14.45 14.45
CA PHE A 101 -0.89 15.47 15.49
C PHE A 101 -2.23 16.20 15.69
N ILE A 102 -2.43 16.73 16.90
CA ILE A 102 -3.50 17.69 17.15
C ILE A 102 -3.17 18.98 16.38
N PRO A 103 -4.11 19.51 15.58
CA PRO A 103 -3.94 20.82 14.96
C PRO A 103 -3.56 21.88 15.99
N LEU A 104 -2.67 22.79 15.64
CA LEU A 104 -2.15 23.90 16.44
C LEU A 104 -1.28 23.49 17.65
N LEU A 105 -1.55 22.37 18.31
CA LEU A 105 -0.79 21.94 19.49
C LEU A 105 0.47 21.14 19.13
N GLY A 106 0.50 20.50 17.96
CA GLY A 106 1.62 19.67 17.52
C GLY A 106 1.83 18.39 18.36
N THR A 107 0.92 18.08 19.29
CA THR A 107 1.00 16.88 20.13
C THR A 107 0.61 15.66 19.30
N GLU A 108 1.45 14.62 19.33
CA GLU A 108 1.13 13.33 18.68
C GLU A 108 -0.04 12.65 19.37
N VAL A 109 -1.08 12.35 18.59
CA VAL A 109 -2.29 11.65 19.07
C VAL A 109 -2.40 10.24 18.53
N GLY A 110 -1.77 9.97 17.40
CA GLY A 110 -1.80 8.66 16.77
C GLY A 110 -0.52 8.35 16.00
N ARG A 111 -0.21 7.06 15.91
CA ARG A 111 0.93 6.57 15.14
C ARG A 111 0.55 5.29 14.43
N LEU A 112 0.87 5.22 13.13
CA LEU A 112 0.86 3.98 12.37
C LEU A 112 2.30 3.66 12.02
N GLU A 113 2.72 2.43 12.29
CA GLU A 113 4.08 1.99 12.01
C GLU A 113 4.04 0.61 11.38
N PHE A 114 4.74 0.47 10.27
CA PHE A 114 4.91 -0.77 9.54
C PHE A 114 6.39 -1.13 9.56
N THR A 115 6.72 -2.35 9.96
CA THR A 115 8.08 -2.89 10.00
C THR A 115 8.12 -4.21 9.24
N PRO A 116 9.28 -4.83 8.99
CA PRO A 116 9.33 -6.15 8.36
C PRO A 116 8.61 -7.26 9.12
N THR A 117 8.38 -7.10 10.42
CA THR A 117 7.83 -8.15 11.28
C THR A 117 6.43 -7.84 11.83
N TYR A 118 6.11 -6.58 12.07
CA TYR A 118 4.82 -6.19 12.67
C TYR A 118 4.26 -4.89 12.12
N VAL A 119 2.96 -4.73 12.31
CA VAL A 119 2.24 -3.47 12.23
C VAL A 119 1.92 -3.00 13.65
N LEU A 120 2.17 -1.72 13.94
CA LEU A 120 1.86 -1.09 15.21
C LEU A 120 0.95 0.12 14.97
N VAL A 121 -0.17 0.16 15.67
CA VAL A 121 -1.07 1.32 15.76
C VAL A 121 -1.09 1.79 17.20
N VAL A 122 -0.79 3.07 17.44
CA VAL A 122 -0.77 3.65 18.78
C VAL A 122 -1.82 4.75 18.88
N ASP A 123 -2.71 4.63 19.85
CA ASP A 123 -3.60 5.68 20.31
C ASP A 123 -2.99 6.32 21.56
N ARG A 124 -2.48 7.55 21.40
CA ARG A 124 -1.82 8.24 22.49
C ARG A 124 -2.79 8.90 23.47
N LEU A 125 -4.02 9.17 23.02
CA LEU A 125 -5.04 9.80 23.86
C LEU A 125 -5.53 8.81 24.93
N HIS A 126 -5.79 7.57 24.53
CA HIS A 126 -6.25 6.53 25.45
C HIS A 126 -5.11 5.68 26.03
N LYS A 127 -3.85 5.90 25.58
CA LYS A 127 -2.67 5.09 25.95
C LYS A 127 -2.89 3.61 25.61
N GLU A 128 -3.30 3.35 24.40
CA GLU A 128 -3.58 2.03 23.89
C GLU A 128 -2.80 1.76 22.61
N TYR A 129 -2.56 0.49 22.32
CA TYR A 129 -1.93 0.11 21.07
C TYR A 129 -2.40 -1.26 20.58
N ILE A 130 -2.35 -1.41 19.26
CA ILE A 130 -2.47 -2.68 18.55
C ILE A 130 -1.09 -3.03 18.03
N LYS A 131 -0.65 -4.28 18.23
CA LYS A 131 0.53 -4.82 17.58
C LYS A 131 0.18 -6.17 16.98
N ALA A 132 0.25 -6.28 15.66
CA ALA A 132 -0.06 -7.49 14.91
C ALA A 132 1.14 -7.91 14.07
N ASP A 133 1.53 -9.18 14.15
CA ASP A 133 2.60 -9.74 13.34
C ASP A 133 2.07 -10.17 11.97
N TYR A 134 2.85 -9.91 10.90
CA TYR A 134 2.46 -10.33 9.55
C TYR A 134 2.26 -11.83 9.41
N ASN A 135 2.99 -12.63 10.20
CA ASN A 135 2.86 -14.08 10.19
C ASN A 135 1.52 -14.59 10.74
N GLN A 136 0.78 -13.75 11.45
CA GLN A 136 -0.57 -14.07 11.95
C GLN A 136 -1.65 -13.82 10.90
N VAL A 137 -1.24 -13.36 9.72
CA VAL A 137 -2.13 -12.95 8.66
C VAL A 137 -1.91 -13.85 7.45
N ASP A 138 -2.48 -15.04 7.53
CA ASP A 138 -2.38 -16.10 6.52
C ASP A 138 -2.55 -15.60 5.08
N PHE A 139 -3.49 -14.68 4.86
CA PHE A 139 -3.77 -14.15 3.53
C PHE A 139 -2.57 -13.43 2.93
N LEU A 140 -1.93 -12.53 3.68
CA LEU A 140 -0.76 -11.79 3.18
C LEU A 140 0.39 -12.75 2.90
N GLN A 141 0.62 -13.66 3.83
CA GLN A 141 1.70 -14.63 3.72
C GLN A 141 1.54 -15.51 2.47
N ARG A 142 0.32 -16.06 2.26
CA ARG A 142 0.03 -16.93 1.11
C ARG A 142 0.13 -16.22 -0.24
N ASN A 143 -0.17 -14.93 -0.28
CA ASN A 143 -0.09 -14.12 -1.49
C ASN A 143 1.25 -13.37 -1.64
N GLY A 144 2.19 -13.59 -0.73
CA GLY A 144 3.51 -12.96 -0.78
C GLY A 144 3.48 -11.45 -0.58
N ILE A 145 2.39 -10.90 0.01
CA ILE A 145 2.26 -9.48 0.34
C ILE A 145 2.92 -9.25 1.70
N THR A 146 3.98 -8.49 1.71
CA THR A 146 4.81 -8.25 2.89
C THR A 146 5.00 -6.76 3.12
N PHE A 147 5.73 -6.41 4.18
CA PHE A 147 6.24 -5.07 4.38
C PHE A 147 6.93 -4.51 3.14
N TYR A 148 7.68 -5.33 2.39
CA TYR A 148 8.43 -4.89 1.21
C TYR A 148 7.51 -4.50 0.04
N SER A 149 6.36 -5.15 -0.11
CA SER A 149 5.33 -4.73 -1.07
C SER A 149 4.75 -3.36 -0.70
N LEU A 150 4.46 -3.14 0.58
CA LEU A 150 3.99 -1.86 1.09
C LEU A 150 5.07 -0.78 0.95
N GLN A 151 6.32 -1.11 1.29
CA GLN A 151 7.46 -0.23 1.10
C GLN A 151 7.59 0.21 -0.35
N ALA A 152 7.51 -0.71 -1.31
CA ALA A 152 7.60 -0.39 -2.72
C ALA A 152 6.47 0.56 -3.17
N LEU A 153 5.24 0.38 -2.68
CA LEU A 153 4.15 1.32 -2.92
C LEU A 153 4.46 2.71 -2.37
N PHE A 154 4.93 2.84 -1.13
CA PHE A 154 5.31 4.13 -0.54
C PHE A 154 6.49 4.79 -1.26
N TRP A 155 7.46 4.01 -1.76
CA TRP A 155 8.62 4.50 -2.51
C TRP A 155 8.37 4.70 -4.01
N ASN A 156 7.13 4.45 -4.51
CA ASN A 156 6.79 4.54 -5.93
C ASN A 156 7.65 3.62 -6.81
N GLN A 157 7.68 2.34 -6.45
CA GLN A 157 8.52 1.33 -7.08
C GLN A 157 7.71 0.12 -7.54
N LEU A 158 8.26 -0.63 -8.48
CA LEU A 158 7.76 -1.95 -8.82
C LEU A 158 8.04 -2.92 -7.67
N PHE A 159 7.17 -3.90 -7.47
CA PHE A 159 7.42 -5.02 -6.56
C PHE A 159 6.90 -6.33 -7.16
N MET A 160 7.39 -7.43 -6.63
CA MET A 160 6.89 -8.77 -6.90
C MET A 160 6.60 -9.47 -5.57
N PRO A 161 5.43 -10.12 -5.41
CA PRO A 161 5.11 -10.88 -4.22
C PRO A 161 6.22 -11.87 -3.83
N GLY A 162 6.51 -11.92 -2.54
CA GLY A 162 7.55 -12.80 -2.00
C GLY A 162 8.99 -12.32 -2.18
N LYS A 163 9.22 -11.19 -2.86
CA LYS A 163 10.56 -10.59 -3.00
C LYS A 163 10.68 -9.33 -2.14
N GLN A 164 11.88 -9.10 -1.61
CA GLN A 164 12.21 -7.86 -0.90
C GLN A 164 12.36 -6.69 -1.87
N GLU A 165 12.97 -6.95 -3.02
CA GLU A 165 13.18 -5.97 -4.09
C GLU A 165 13.06 -6.62 -5.46
N VAL A 166 12.69 -5.84 -6.46
CA VAL A 166 12.77 -6.21 -7.88
C VAL A 166 14.18 -5.92 -8.37
N LYS A 167 14.77 -6.86 -9.11
CA LYS A 167 16.04 -6.70 -9.78
C LYS A 167 15.83 -6.50 -11.28
N ASN A 168 16.82 -5.98 -11.97
CA ASN A 168 16.74 -5.78 -13.42
C ASN A 168 16.42 -7.10 -14.18
N THR A 169 16.95 -8.23 -13.70
CA THR A 169 16.66 -9.58 -14.23
C THR A 169 15.20 -10.01 -14.07
N ASP A 170 14.45 -9.37 -13.19
CA ASP A 170 13.05 -9.70 -12.94
C ASP A 170 12.10 -8.98 -13.91
N LEU A 171 12.56 -7.94 -14.58
CA LEU A 171 11.74 -7.10 -15.46
C LEU A 171 11.10 -7.88 -16.61
N LYS A 172 11.70 -8.96 -17.04
CA LYS A 172 11.17 -9.89 -18.05
C LYS A 172 9.85 -10.57 -17.65
N HIS A 173 9.51 -10.55 -16.37
CA HIS A 173 8.25 -11.13 -15.85
C HIS A 173 7.08 -10.15 -15.91
N PHE A 174 7.34 -8.87 -16.15
CA PHE A 174 6.28 -7.87 -16.31
C PHE A 174 5.81 -7.83 -17.76
N VAL A 175 4.50 -7.87 -17.93
CA VAL A 175 3.86 -7.63 -19.23
C VAL A 175 3.73 -6.12 -19.41
N VAL A 176 4.29 -5.59 -20.50
CA VAL A 176 4.23 -4.15 -20.83
C VAL A 176 3.19 -3.95 -21.92
N SER A 177 2.22 -3.06 -21.69
CA SER A 177 1.19 -2.70 -22.66
C SER A 177 1.74 -1.79 -23.76
N ASP A 178 0.94 -1.58 -24.80
CA ASP A 178 1.15 -0.49 -25.74
C ASP A 178 0.84 0.86 -25.09
N VAL A 179 1.19 1.96 -25.79
CA VAL A 179 0.92 3.32 -25.31
C VAL A 179 -0.54 3.61 -25.39
N GLU A 180 -1.12 4.08 -24.30
CA GLU A 180 -2.48 4.59 -24.23
C GLU A 180 -2.49 5.91 -23.46
N ALA A 181 -3.00 6.99 -24.06
CA ALA A 181 -3.07 8.33 -23.45
C ALA A 181 -1.74 8.77 -22.79
N SER A 182 -0.62 8.60 -23.48
CA SER A 182 0.75 8.91 -23.02
C SER A 182 1.26 8.08 -21.84
N GLN A 183 0.62 6.97 -21.55
CA GLN A 183 1.03 6.02 -20.51
C GLN A 183 1.19 4.61 -21.06
N ARG A 184 2.00 3.81 -20.40
CA ARG A 184 2.01 2.34 -20.53
C ARG A 184 1.78 1.71 -19.18
N SER A 185 1.21 0.52 -19.18
CA SER A 185 1.12 -0.28 -17.98
C SER A 185 2.16 -1.39 -17.97
N LEU A 186 2.68 -1.67 -16.76
CA LEU A 186 3.37 -2.90 -16.45
C LEU A 186 2.43 -3.73 -15.59
N SER A 187 2.27 -5.00 -15.88
CA SER A 187 1.39 -5.89 -15.11
C SER A 187 2.07 -7.20 -14.77
N PHE A 188 1.62 -7.79 -13.70
CA PHE A 188 2.08 -9.08 -13.19
C PHE A 188 0.92 -9.75 -12.43
N ASP A 189 0.69 -11.04 -12.70
CA ASP A 189 -0.34 -11.82 -12.03
C ASP A 189 0.26 -12.91 -11.16
N ASN A 190 -0.33 -13.16 -10.01
CA ASN A 190 0.05 -14.22 -9.08
C ASN A 190 -1.20 -14.84 -8.43
N GLY A 191 -1.68 -15.95 -8.96
CA GLY A 191 -2.89 -16.62 -8.49
C GLY A 191 -4.12 -15.72 -8.58
N ASN A 192 -4.73 -15.44 -7.44
CA ASN A 192 -5.90 -14.56 -7.32
C ASN A 192 -5.56 -13.06 -7.24
N MET A 193 -4.27 -12.73 -7.29
CA MET A 193 -3.78 -11.36 -7.24
C MET A 193 -3.33 -10.90 -8.61
N SER A 194 -3.69 -9.66 -8.96
CA SER A 194 -3.15 -8.96 -10.11
C SER A 194 -2.55 -7.62 -9.68
N PHE A 195 -1.47 -7.26 -10.34
CA PHE A 195 -0.72 -6.03 -10.05
C PHE A 195 -0.54 -5.26 -11.36
N GLN A 196 -0.84 -3.97 -11.33
CA GLN A 196 -0.66 -3.11 -12.49
C GLN A 196 -0.10 -1.76 -12.06
N TRP A 197 0.93 -1.32 -12.75
CA TRP A 197 1.50 0.03 -12.62
C TRP A 197 1.28 0.78 -13.93
N LYS A 198 0.70 1.97 -13.86
CA LYS A 198 0.63 2.89 -15.00
C LYS A 198 1.74 3.91 -14.85
N ALA A 199 2.57 4.04 -15.88
CA ALA A 199 3.68 4.96 -15.89
C ALA A 199 3.65 5.82 -17.17
N ASP A 200 4.12 7.05 -17.05
CA ASP A 200 4.28 7.98 -18.16
C ASP A 200 5.29 7.43 -19.19
N ASP A 201 4.90 7.40 -20.45
CA ASP A 201 5.70 6.75 -21.51
C ASP A 201 7.05 7.44 -21.75
N VAL A 202 7.09 8.77 -21.59
CA VAL A 202 8.31 9.55 -21.82
C VAL A 202 9.28 9.44 -20.65
N THR A 203 8.78 9.64 -19.43
CA THR A 203 9.62 9.73 -18.22
C THR A 203 9.77 8.39 -17.49
N GLY A 204 8.89 7.42 -17.70
CA GLY A 204 8.84 6.18 -16.94
C GLY A 204 8.36 6.34 -15.49
N ARG A 205 7.87 7.53 -15.08
CA ARG A 205 7.40 7.75 -13.72
C ARG A 205 6.07 7.04 -13.49
N ILE A 206 5.99 6.24 -12.44
CA ILE A 206 4.75 5.57 -12.05
C ILE A 206 3.75 6.62 -11.57
N ALA A 207 2.61 6.71 -12.25
CA ALA A 207 1.50 7.58 -11.91
C ALA A 207 0.48 6.90 -10.99
N SER A 208 0.34 5.58 -11.12
CA SER A 208 -0.53 4.78 -10.24
C SER A 208 -0.10 3.33 -10.18
N ALA A 209 -0.49 2.67 -9.08
CA ALA A 209 -0.40 1.23 -8.91
C ALA A 209 -1.76 0.68 -8.49
N LEU A 210 -2.19 -0.42 -9.09
CA LEU A 210 -3.40 -1.16 -8.74
C LEU A 210 -3.00 -2.55 -8.27
N VAL A 211 -3.44 -2.91 -7.08
CA VAL A 211 -3.36 -4.26 -6.53
C VAL A 211 -4.78 -4.78 -6.40
N SER A 212 -5.11 -5.84 -7.12
CA SER A 212 -6.44 -6.44 -7.12
C SER A 212 -6.38 -7.86 -6.60
N TYR A 213 -7.32 -8.21 -5.76
CA TYR A 213 -7.60 -9.57 -5.35
C TYR A 213 -8.99 -9.96 -5.82
N LYS A 214 -9.14 -11.14 -6.44
CA LYS A 214 -10.43 -11.65 -6.89
C LYS A 214 -10.60 -13.12 -6.53
N SER A 215 -11.69 -13.44 -5.84
CA SER A 215 -12.03 -14.78 -5.45
C SER A 215 -13.53 -15.02 -5.63
N ALA A 216 -13.90 -16.19 -6.14
CA ALA A 216 -15.30 -16.59 -6.25
C ALA A 216 -16.01 -16.67 -4.88
N GLN A 217 -15.25 -16.98 -3.81
CA GLN A 217 -15.79 -17.15 -2.46
C GLN A 217 -15.79 -15.87 -1.63
N HIS A 218 -14.82 -14.96 -1.87
CA HIS A 218 -14.58 -13.79 -1.02
C HIS A 218 -14.75 -12.46 -1.76
N GLY A 219 -15.28 -12.49 -3.00
CA GLY A 219 -15.51 -11.28 -3.79
C GLY A 219 -14.22 -10.66 -4.30
N GLN A 220 -14.25 -9.34 -4.51
CA GLN A 220 -13.14 -8.57 -5.05
C GLN A 220 -12.71 -7.49 -4.06
N SER A 221 -11.40 -7.27 -3.98
CA SER A 221 -10.78 -6.18 -3.23
C SER A 221 -9.71 -5.52 -4.06
N ASP A 222 -9.76 -4.19 -4.16
CA ASP A 222 -8.86 -3.39 -4.96
C ASP A 222 -8.20 -2.32 -4.08
N LEU A 223 -6.88 -2.20 -4.20
CA LEU A 223 -6.10 -1.09 -3.67
C LEU A 223 -5.54 -0.29 -4.85
N ASN A 224 -6.08 0.90 -5.06
CA ASN A 224 -5.61 1.83 -6.08
C ASN A 224 -4.76 2.91 -5.42
N TRP A 225 -3.48 3.00 -5.79
CA TRP A 225 -2.52 3.98 -5.27
C TRP A 225 -2.13 4.96 -6.37
N LYS A 226 -2.36 6.24 -6.16
CA LYS A 226 -2.05 7.32 -7.11
C LYS A 226 -0.93 8.21 -6.55
N TYR A 227 -0.09 8.68 -7.44
CA TYR A 227 1.08 9.48 -7.11
C TYR A 227 1.06 10.83 -7.81
N GLY A 228 1.54 11.86 -7.13
CA GLY A 228 1.59 13.21 -7.67
C GLY A 228 2.53 14.12 -6.90
N ALA A 229 2.59 15.40 -7.33
CA ALA A 229 3.41 16.43 -6.74
C ALA A 229 4.87 15.96 -6.50
N PHE A 230 5.49 15.41 -7.54
CA PHE A 230 6.85 14.88 -7.48
C PHE A 230 7.86 15.96 -7.09
N LYS A 231 8.75 15.67 -6.14
CA LYS A 231 9.82 16.52 -5.64
C LYS A 231 11.17 15.84 -5.84
N ALA A 232 12.19 16.62 -6.15
CA ALA A 232 13.54 16.11 -6.34
C ALA A 232 14.08 15.50 -5.02
N VAL A 233 14.67 14.31 -5.14
CA VAL A 233 15.42 13.61 -4.08
C VAL A 233 16.71 13.10 -4.72
N GLY A 234 17.78 13.87 -4.57
CA GLY A 234 18.98 13.68 -5.36
C GLY A 234 18.70 13.85 -6.85
N VAL A 235 19.09 12.87 -7.65
CA VAL A 235 18.87 12.85 -9.11
C VAL A 235 17.53 12.22 -9.50
N LYS A 236 16.75 11.72 -8.54
CA LYS A 236 15.46 11.08 -8.75
C LYS A 236 14.33 11.94 -8.20
N GLN A 237 13.10 11.50 -8.42
CA GLN A 237 11.92 12.20 -7.94
C GLN A 237 11.06 11.30 -7.06
N PHE A 238 10.57 11.85 -5.96
CA PHE A 238 9.70 11.18 -5.01
C PHE A 238 8.31 11.83 -5.02
N PRO A 239 7.21 11.06 -5.03
CA PRO A 239 5.86 11.61 -4.99
C PRO A 239 5.54 12.17 -3.60
N ALA A 240 5.47 13.49 -3.49
CA ALA A 240 5.07 14.16 -2.26
C ALA A 240 3.55 14.10 -2.00
N GLN A 241 2.77 13.73 -3.00
CA GLN A 241 1.35 13.44 -2.84
C GLN A 241 1.08 11.99 -3.20
N GLN A 242 0.45 11.28 -2.25
CA GLN A 242 0.04 9.90 -2.41
C GLN A 242 -1.42 9.76 -1.96
N SER A 243 -2.24 9.15 -2.81
CA SER A 243 -3.64 8.88 -2.51
C SER A 243 -3.91 7.41 -2.77
N PHE A 244 -4.38 6.69 -1.78
CA PHE A 244 -4.78 5.31 -1.96
C PHE A 244 -6.23 5.09 -1.57
N THR A 245 -6.93 4.36 -2.43
CA THR A 245 -8.32 3.98 -2.26
C THR A 245 -8.40 2.47 -2.17
N PHE A 246 -8.89 2.00 -1.06
CA PHE A 246 -9.24 0.59 -0.87
C PHE A 246 -10.73 0.41 -1.06
N THR A 247 -11.12 -0.56 -1.90
CA THR A 247 -12.51 -0.92 -2.15
C THR A 247 -12.65 -2.44 -2.02
N THR A 248 -13.69 -2.90 -1.34
CA THR A 248 -13.97 -4.34 -1.23
C THR A 248 -15.45 -4.64 -1.37
N THR A 249 -15.75 -5.78 -1.98
CA THR A 249 -17.07 -6.41 -2.05
C THR A 249 -17.14 -7.69 -1.22
N ALA A 250 -16.11 -8.00 -0.44
CA ALA A 250 -16.09 -9.16 0.46
C ALA A 250 -17.13 -9.07 1.59
N THR A 251 -17.71 -7.91 1.82
CA THR A 251 -18.80 -7.66 2.76
C THR A 251 -20.12 -7.49 2.01
N LYS A 252 -21.27 -7.63 2.72
CA LYS A 252 -22.61 -7.49 2.13
C LYS A 252 -22.80 -6.19 1.33
N ASN A 253 -22.12 -5.11 1.74
CA ASN A 253 -22.14 -3.83 1.05
C ASN A 253 -20.74 -3.46 0.61
N LYS A 254 -20.59 -2.90 -0.59
CA LYS A 254 -19.32 -2.35 -1.07
C LYS A 254 -18.80 -1.33 -0.07
N GLN A 255 -17.58 -1.54 0.42
CA GLN A 255 -16.89 -0.63 1.32
C GLN A 255 -15.78 0.09 0.57
N THR A 256 -15.65 1.38 0.84
CA THR A 256 -14.58 2.21 0.26
C THR A 256 -13.94 3.05 1.34
N MET A 257 -12.61 3.01 1.39
CA MET A 257 -11.80 3.86 2.25
C MET A 257 -10.77 4.56 1.37
N GLN A 258 -10.59 5.85 1.58
CA GLN A 258 -9.58 6.63 0.89
C GLN A 258 -8.67 7.33 1.90
N VAL A 259 -7.37 7.25 1.64
CA VAL A 259 -6.35 8.00 2.40
C VAL A 259 -5.60 8.89 1.43
N ASN A 260 -5.40 10.15 1.82
CA ASN A 260 -4.57 11.10 1.09
C ASN A 260 -3.45 11.60 2.01
N ILE A 261 -2.22 11.47 1.54
CA ILE A 261 -1.02 11.98 2.19
C ILE A 261 -0.44 13.06 1.27
N LYS A 262 -0.30 14.27 1.80
CA LYS A 262 0.33 15.38 1.07
C LYS A 262 1.48 15.93 1.90
N MET A 263 2.70 15.64 1.49
CA MET A 263 3.91 16.13 2.13
C MET A 263 4.21 17.57 1.69
N SER A 264 4.41 18.46 2.64
CA SER A 264 4.84 19.84 2.37
C SER A 264 6.30 19.90 1.94
N GLU A 265 7.12 18.99 2.47
CA GLU A 265 8.54 18.85 2.18
C GLU A 265 8.96 17.38 2.11
N VAL A 266 10.06 17.10 1.41
CA VAL A 266 10.68 15.76 1.37
C VAL A 266 12.16 15.95 1.72
N LYS A 267 12.57 15.35 2.82
CA LYS A 267 13.95 15.35 3.34
C LYS A 267 14.48 13.92 3.41
N THR A 268 15.79 13.79 3.44
CA THR A 268 16.49 12.48 3.48
C THR A 268 17.31 12.30 4.75
N THR A 269 17.01 13.07 5.81
CA THR A 269 17.73 12.99 7.08
C THR A 269 17.57 11.59 7.71
N ASP A 270 18.64 11.10 8.31
CA ASP A 270 18.72 9.86 9.09
C ASP A 270 18.69 10.09 10.60
N LYS A 271 18.67 11.37 11.04
CA LYS A 271 18.70 11.79 12.46
C LYS A 271 17.31 11.64 13.11
N TRP A 272 16.83 10.40 13.22
CA TRP A 272 15.58 10.05 13.89
C TRP A 272 15.60 8.59 14.34
N ASP A 273 14.90 8.29 15.43
CA ASP A 273 14.80 6.94 15.96
C ASP A 273 13.84 6.08 15.14
N THR A 274 14.32 4.94 14.67
CA THR A 274 13.51 3.98 13.89
C THR A 274 12.66 3.06 14.76
N GLU A 275 12.89 3.01 16.07
CA GLU A 275 12.16 2.18 17.00
C GLU A 275 11.11 2.97 17.76
N THR A 276 9.95 2.38 17.99
CA THR A 276 8.92 2.93 18.86
C THR A 276 8.93 2.20 20.18
N THR A 277 9.30 2.92 21.25
CA THR A 277 9.19 2.43 22.61
C THR A 277 7.90 2.93 23.23
N LEU A 278 7.12 2.03 23.79
CA LEU A 278 5.91 2.32 24.55
C LEU A 278 6.19 2.13 26.04
N SER A 279 5.76 3.07 26.88
CA SER A 279 5.86 2.91 28.32
C SER A 279 4.88 1.86 28.83
N SER A 280 5.10 1.35 30.03
CA SER A 280 4.22 0.38 30.71
C SER A 280 2.79 0.90 30.96
N LYS A 281 2.55 2.20 30.75
CA LYS A 281 1.22 2.81 30.85
C LYS A 281 0.32 2.50 29.65
N TYR A 282 0.88 1.99 28.54
CA TYR A 282 0.10 1.63 27.36
C TYR A 282 -0.44 0.21 27.50
N LYS A 283 -1.70 0.04 27.15
CA LYS A 283 -2.37 -1.28 27.13
C LYS A 283 -2.47 -1.79 25.69
N LYS A 284 -2.12 -3.07 25.50
CA LYS A 284 -2.42 -3.77 24.26
C LYS A 284 -3.92 -4.03 24.20
N VAL A 285 -4.55 -3.72 23.08
CA VAL A 285 -5.98 -3.90 22.83
C VAL A 285 -6.19 -4.52 21.45
N GLU A 286 -7.40 -5.03 21.23
CA GLU A 286 -7.77 -5.58 19.92
C GLU A 286 -8.02 -4.46 18.89
N ALA A 287 -7.86 -4.81 17.62
CA ALA A 287 -7.96 -3.85 16.52
C ALA A 287 -9.33 -3.16 16.47
N GLU A 288 -10.39 -3.91 16.79
CA GLU A 288 -11.76 -3.42 16.81
C GLU A 288 -11.96 -2.25 17.79
N ASP A 289 -11.31 -2.29 18.95
CA ASP A 289 -11.49 -1.28 20.00
C ASP A 289 -10.85 0.07 19.63
N VAL A 290 -9.62 0.06 19.09
CA VAL A 290 -8.90 1.30 18.75
C VAL A 290 -9.45 1.94 17.48
N LEU A 291 -9.64 1.14 16.44
CA LEU A 291 -10.10 1.64 15.16
C LEU A 291 -11.55 2.15 15.25
N GLY A 292 -12.39 1.51 16.07
CA GLY A 292 -13.75 1.97 16.34
C GLY A 292 -13.76 3.36 16.94
N ARG A 293 -12.83 3.68 17.85
CA ARG A 293 -12.73 4.99 18.52
C ARG A 293 -12.10 6.07 17.62
N LEU A 294 -11.03 5.76 16.92
CA LEU A 294 -10.42 6.70 15.95
C LEU A 294 -11.42 7.16 14.87
N LEU A 295 -12.43 6.34 14.60
CA LEU A 295 -13.50 6.67 13.67
C LEU A 295 -14.68 7.38 14.31
N GLN A 296 -14.73 7.50 15.63
CA GLN A 296 -15.78 8.23 16.37
C GLN A 296 -15.38 9.67 16.71
N MET A 297 -14.08 10.01 16.64
CA MET A 297 -13.56 11.38 16.74
C MET A 297 -13.77 12.12 15.43
#